data_8f08d059916ad136ec86102c3b060235
#
_entry.id   8f08d059916ad136ec86102c3b060235
#
_cell.length_a   1.000
_cell.length_b   1.000
_cell.length_c   1.000
_cell.angle_alpha   90.00
_cell.angle_beta   90.00
_cell.angle_gamma   90.00
#
_symmetry.space_group_name_H-M   'P 1'
#
loop_
_entity.id
_entity.type
_entity.pdbx_description
1 polymer ?
#
loop_
_entity_poly.entity_id
_entity_poly.type
_entity_poly.pdbx_seq_one_letter_code
_entity_poly.pdbx_strand_id
1 'polypeptide(L)'
;MKRNRKLAVVICICLILSLCLPFFLSGCRKKKIDSEMSVYYLNEDRTGLVKAPYETGKTAKGKKMTDKEICGMAEDILETLRKPSDKIENVPPIPNEVSVQKCELRGSILDIDFNKAYLKVNSLEEKLMRASIVCSLSEIEGVNAVLFTIDGESLKGSDGNSIGLMTEDDFVENTGSSPSAYQTVELTLYFANESGDKL
;
A
#
# COMPACT_ATOMS: atom_id res chain seq x y z
N MET A 1 -29.89 60.45 30.09
CA MET A 1 -30.08 58.97 30.34
C MET A 1 -30.15 58.11 29.09
N LYS A 2 -30.74 58.57 27.96
CA LYS A 2 -30.78 57.65 26.70
C LYS A 2 -29.45 57.34 26.06
N ARG A 3 -28.40 58.20 26.17
CA ARG A 3 -27.10 58.03 25.52
C ARG A 3 -26.25 56.91 26.17
N ASN A 4 -26.33 56.79 27.50
CA ASN A 4 -25.56 55.75 28.21
C ASN A 4 -26.16 54.32 28.00
N ARG A 5 -27.50 54.21 27.76
CA ARG A 5 -28.12 52.93 27.43
C ARG A 5 -27.72 52.41 26.04
N LYS A 6 -27.56 53.32 25.05
CA LYS A 6 -27.08 52.93 23.71
C LYS A 6 -25.62 52.49 23.75
N LEU A 7 -24.78 53.17 24.54
CA LEU A 7 -23.38 52.81 24.72
C LEU A 7 -23.23 51.44 25.41
N ALA A 8 -24.03 51.17 26.44
CA ALA A 8 -24.02 49.87 27.13
C ALA A 8 -24.46 48.74 26.22
N VAL A 9 -25.47 48.93 25.37
CA VAL A 9 -25.92 47.93 24.39
C VAL A 9 -24.83 47.61 23.34
N VAL A 10 -24.13 48.63 22.83
CA VAL A 10 -23.04 48.44 21.87
C VAL A 10 -21.89 47.68 22.51
N ILE A 11 -21.51 47.98 23.76
CA ILE A 11 -20.47 47.26 24.49
C ILE A 11 -20.86 45.79 24.71
N CYS A 12 -22.12 45.50 25.09
CA CYS A 12 -22.61 44.12 25.22
C CYS A 12 -22.57 43.34 23.90
N ILE A 13 -22.96 43.97 22.79
CA ILE A 13 -22.91 43.32 21.46
C ILE A 13 -21.45 43.03 21.05
N CYS A 14 -20.49 43.93 21.29
CA CYS A 14 -19.10 43.74 21.03
C CYS A 14 -18.51 42.61 21.89
N LEU A 15 -18.89 42.51 23.16
CA LEU A 15 -18.48 41.43 24.06
C LEU A 15 -19.03 40.06 23.61
N ILE A 16 -20.28 40.00 23.19
CA ILE A 16 -20.90 38.77 22.67
C ILE A 16 -20.21 38.32 21.35
N LEU A 17 -19.95 39.26 20.42
CA LEU A 17 -19.24 38.99 19.19
C LEU A 17 -17.79 38.50 19.45
N SER A 18 -17.09 39.09 20.46
CA SER A 18 -15.74 38.64 20.85
C SER A 18 -15.73 37.28 21.49
N LEU A 19 -16.78 36.86 22.20
CA LEU A 19 -16.89 35.50 22.78
C LEU A 19 -17.23 34.42 21.72
N CYS A 20 -17.96 34.81 20.65
CA CYS A 20 -18.35 33.87 19.59
C CYS A 20 -17.26 33.63 18.53
N LEU A 21 -16.29 34.56 18.40
CA LEU A 21 -15.23 34.46 17.39
C LEU A 21 -14.33 33.20 17.52
N PRO A 22 -13.94 32.72 18.71
CA PRO A 22 -13.11 31.53 18.84
C PRO A 22 -13.82 30.22 18.43
N PHE A 23 -15.16 30.20 18.40
CA PHE A 23 -15.89 28.97 18.02
C PHE A 23 -15.93 28.73 16.50
N PHE A 24 -15.71 29.75 15.67
CA PHE A 24 -15.69 29.58 14.21
C PHE A 24 -14.31 29.26 13.64
N LEU A 25 -13.25 29.32 14.44
CA LEU A 25 -11.90 28.94 14.03
C LEU A 25 -11.51 27.50 14.36
N SER A 26 -12.45 26.70 14.88
CA SER A 26 -12.30 25.24 14.92
C SER A 26 -12.55 24.67 13.52
N GLY A 27 -11.79 25.16 12.54
CA GLY A 27 -11.62 24.47 11.28
C GLY A 27 -11.14 23.07 11.61
N CYS A 28 -11.81 22.05 11.07
CA CYS A 28 -11.34 20.66 11.07
C CYS A 28 -9.87 20.66 10.67
N ARG A 29 -8.96 20.70 11.63
CA ARG A 29 -7.62 20.19 11.44
C ARG A 29 -7.83 18.71 11.16
N LYS A 30 -7.85 18.32 9.89
CA LYS A 30 -7.53 16.94 9.53
C LYS A 30 -6.25 16.63 10.29
N LYS A 31 -6.38 15.84 11.34
CA LYS A 31 -5.26 15.28 12.06
C LYS A 31 -4.47 14.58 10.96
N LYS A 32 -3.30 15.09 10.61
CA LYS A 32 -2.35 14.38 9.79
C LYS A 32 -2.01 13.18 10.65
N ILE A 33 -2.65 12.05 10.37
CA ILE A 33 -2.29 10.78 10.98
C ILE A 33 -0.96 10.49 10.30
N ASP A 34 0.13 10.72 11.01
CA ASP A 34 1.41 10.14 10.69
C ASP A 34 1.23 8.62 10.92
N SER A 35 0.57 7.97 9.98
CA SER A 35 0.58 6.52 9.90
C SER A 35 2.01 6.15 9.52
N GLU A 36 2.72 5.56 10.45
CA GLU A 36 4.09 5.08 10.23
C GLU A 36 4.11 3.93 9.20
N MET A 37 2.97 3.45 8.74
CA MET A 37 2.80 2.31 7.88
C MET A 37 1.83 2.60 6.73
N SER A 38 2.04 1.95 5.61
CA SER A 38 1.22 2.13 4.42
C SER A 38 0.80 0.79 3.82
N VAL A 39 -0.29 0.81 3.07
CA VAL A 39 -0.72 -0.31 2.22
C VAL A 39 -0.83 0.18 0.78
N TYR A 40 -0.72 -0.72 -0.15
CA TYR A 40 -0.67 -0.42 -1.57
C TYR A 40 -1.90 -0.98 -2.28
N TYR A 41 -2.79 -0.11 -2.74
CA TYR A 41 -3.95 -0.43 -3.57
C TYR A 41 -3.59 -0.37 -5.04
N LEU A 42 -4.46 -0.83 -5.92
CA LEU A 42 -4.38 -0.50 -7.34
C LEU A 42 -4.91 0.92 -7.58
N ASN A 43 -4.35 1.60 -8.59
CA ASN A 43 -4.94 2.83 -9.10
C ASN A 43 -6.25 2.55 -9.84
N GLU A 44 -7.03 3.60 -10.14
CA GLU A 44 -8.32 3.51 -10.82
C GLU A 44 -8.24 2.73 -12.14
N ASP A 45 -7.18 2.94 -12.91
CA ASP A 45 -6.95 2.29 -14.21
C ASP A 45 -6.39 0.86 -14.10
N ARG A 46 -6.12 0.37 -12.88
CA ARG A 46 -5.48 -0.93 -12.61
C ARG A 46 -4.18 -1.15 -13.38
N THR A 47 -3.36 -0.12 -13.48
CA THR A 47 -2.06 -0.16 -14.19
C THR A 47 -0.86 -0.02 -13.27
N GLY A 48 -1.08 0.31 -12.00
CA GLY A 48 -0.03 0.52 -11.01
C GLY A 48 -0.58 0.55 -9.60
N LEU A 49 0.32 0.80 -8.64
CA LEU A 49 0.02 0.84 -7.23
C LEU A 49 -0.15 2.28 -6.72
N VAL A 50 -1.02 2.45 -5.73
CA VAL A 50 -1.25 3.70 -5.02
C VAL A 50 -1.05 3.48 -3.53
N LYS A 51 -0.16 4.28 -2.93
CA LYS A 51 0.12 4.22 -1.50
C LYS A 51 -1.00 4.87 -0.69
N ALA A 52 -1.52 4.15 0.30
CA ALA A 52 -2.55 4.62 1.22
C ALA A 52 -2.08 4.43 2.68
N PRO A 53 -2.41 5.37 3.59
CA PRO A 53 -2.06 5.20 4.99
C PRO A 53 -2.81 4.01 5.60
N TYR A 54 -2.12 3.20 6.38
CA TYR A 54 -2.68 2.10 7.14
C TYR A 54 -2.72 2.48 8.63
N GLU A 55 -3.92 2.50 9.20
CA GLU A 55 -4.07 2.75 10.63
C GLU A 55 -3.81 1.45 11.40
N THR A 56 -2.59 1.30 11.90
CA THR A 56 -2.29 0.22 12.84
C THR A 56 -3.10 0.45 14.12
N GLY A 57 -3.93 -0.52 14.51
CA GLY A 57 -4.44 -0.56 15.87
C GLY A 57 -3.24 -0.43 16.85
N LYS A 58 -3.45 0.11 18.05
CA LYS A 58 -2.45 0.50 19.05
C LYS A 58 -1.33 -0.54 19.25
N THR A 59 -0.41 -0.63 18.31
CA THR A 59 0.86 -1.32 18.52
C THR A 59 1.70 -0.40 19.42
N ALA A 60 2.10 -0.85 20.59
CA ALA A 60 2.89 -0.06 21.50
C ALA A 60 4.23 0.27 20.82
N LYS A 61 4.46 1.55 20.49
CA LYS A 61 5.73 2.03 19.91
C LYS A 61 6.91 1.46 20.70
N GLY A 62 7.81 0.80 19.99
CA GLY A 62 9.09 0.32 20.56
C GLY A 62 9.07 -1.08 21.19
N LYS A 63 7.98 -1.84 21.10
CA LYS A 63 7.97 -3.25 21.50
C LYS A 63 8.12 -4.14 20.26
N LYS A 64 9.14 -5.00 20.24
CA LYS A 64 9.29 -6.01 19.19
C LYS A 64 8.04 -6.91 19.15
N MET A 65 7.41 -7.02 18.00
CA MET A 65 6.25 -7.89 17.79
C MET A 65 6.66 -9.36 17.85
N THR A 66 5.77 -10.19 18.35
CA THR A 66 5.89 -11.65 18.28
C THR A 66 5.49 -12.14 16.89
N ASP A 67 5.90 -13.34 16.50
CA ASP A 67 5.54 -13.94 15.22
C ASP A 67 4.02 -14.00 15.01
N LYS A 68 3.27 -14.27 16.09
CA LYS A 68 1.80 -14.27 16.06
C LYS A 68 1.22 -12.87 15.82
N GLU A 69 1.81 -11.84 16.42
CA GLU A 69 1.37 -10.45 16.20
C GLU A 69 1.67 -9.99 14.77
N ILE A 70 2.82 -10.40 14.21
CA ILE A 70 3.19 -10.14 12.81
C ILE A 70 2.21 -10.82 11.85
N CYS A 71 1.93 -12.12 12.05
CA CYS A 71 0.95 -12.84 11.24
C CYS A 71 -0.45 -12.22 11.35
N GLY A 72 -0.91 -11.87 12.56
CA GLY A 72 -2.19 -11.19 12.74
C GLY A 72 -2.27 -9.85 12.01
N MET A 73 -1.19 -9.06 12.03
CA MET A 73 -1.11 -7.81 11.28
C MET A 73 -1.12 -8.05 9.77
N ALA A 74 -0.41 -9.08 9.29
CA ALA A 74 -0.42 -9.46 7.88
C ALA A 74 -1.83 -9.87 7.41
N GLU A 75 -2.54 -10.66 8.19
CA GLU A 75 -3.93 -11.05 7.90
C GLU A 75 -4.86 -9.83 7.86
N ASP A 76 -4.73 -8.88 8.80
CA ASP A 76 -5.50 -7.63 8.82
C ASP A 76 -5.22 -6.75 7.58
N ILE A 77 -3.96 -6.66 7.16
CA ILE A 77 -3.57 -5.94 5.94
C ILE A 77 -4.20 -6.60 4.71
N LEU A 78 -4.09 -7.92 4.58
CA LEU A 78 -4.65 -8.66 3.46
C LEU A 78 -6.18 -8.54 3.39
N GLU A 79 -6.85 -8.53 4.55
CA GLU A 79 -8.29 -8.27 4.61
C GLU A 79 -8.64 -6.81 4.26
N THR A 80 -7.77 -5.87 4.62
CA THR A 80 -7.91 -4.45 4.22
C THR A 80 -7.80 -4.28 2.71
N LEU A 81 -6.85 -4.96 2.06
CA LEU A 81 -6.64 -4.93 0.62
C LEU A 81 -7.75 -5.62 -0.19
N ARG A 82 -8.64 -6.37 0.46
CA ARG A 82 -9.86 -6.94 -0.16
C ARG A 82 -11.03 -5.98 -0.17
N LYS A 83 -10.98 -4.92 0.65
CA LYS A 83 -12.07 -3.98 0.82
C LYS A 83 -11.82 -2.69 0.05
N PRO A 84 -12.87 -2.05 -0.48
CA PRO A 84 -12.73 -0.69 -1.00
C PRO A 84 -12.17 0.23 0.07
N SER A 85 -11.25 1.11 -0.31
CA SER A 85 -10.79 2.16 0.59
C SER A 85 -11.80 3.31 0.61
N ASP A 86 -11.66 4.23 1.58
CA ASP A 86 -12.47 5.45 1.64
C ASP A 86 -12.25 6.38 0.43
N LYS A 87 -11.17 6.16 -0.32
CA LYS A 87 -10.89 6.89 -1.56
C LYS A 87 -11.36 6.07 -2.76
N ILE A 88 -12.24 6.67 -3.56
CA ILE A 88 -12.83 6.04 -4.75
C ILE A 88 -11.77 5.57 -5.76
N GLU A 89 -10.66 6.29 -5.86
CA GLU A 89 -9.52 5.99 -6.75
C GLU A 89 -8.69 4.76 -6.35
N ASN A 90 -8.88 4.24 -5.13
CA ASN A 90 -8.13 3.09 -4.64
C ASN A 90 -8.94 1.80 -4.89
N VAL A 91 -8.49 1.00 -5.83
CA VAL A 91 -9.15 -0.25 -6.19
C VAL A 91 -8.55 -1.42 -5.39
N PRO A 92 -9.39 -2.27 -4.75
CA PRO A 92 -8.92 -3.45 -4.04
C PRO A 92 -8.14 -4.38 -4.96
N PRO A 93 -6.89 -4.75 -4.61
CA PRO A 93 -6.09 -5.66 -5.42
C PRO A 93 -6.50 -7.13 -5.28
N ILE A 94 -7.07 -7.53 -4.13
CA ILE A 94 -7.36 -8.92 -3.83
C ILE A 94 -8.84 -9.22 -4.11
N PRO A 95 -9.16 -10.12 -5.08
CA PRO A 95 -10.51 -10.56 -5.32
C PRO A 95 -11.15 -11.25 -4.09
N ASN A 96 -12.48 -11.15 -3.95
CA ASN A 96 -13.20 -11.70 -2.80
C ASN A 96 -13.03 -13.21 -2.63
N GLU A 97 -12.81 -13.93 -3.72
CA GLU A 97 -12.66 -15.39 -3.76
C GLU A 97 -11.29 -15.86 -3.26
N VAL A 98 -10.28 -14.96 -3.31
CA VAL A 98 -8.92 -15.25 -2.83
C VAL A 98 -8.89 -15.07 -1.31
N SER A 99 -8.45 -16.09 -0.59
CA SER A 99 -8.36 -16.07 0.86
C SER A 99 -7.08 -16.68 1.36
N VAL A 100 -6.59 -16.17 2.49
CA VAL A 100 -5.45 -16.73 3.21
C VAL A 100 -5.92 -17.98 3.97
N GLN A 101 -5.15 -19.06 3.83
CA GLN A 101 -5.37 -20.33 4.56
C GLN A 101 -4.42 -20.45 5.75
N LYS A 102 -3.18 -19.93 5.59
CA LYS A 102 -2.15 -19.99 6.62
C LYS A 102 -1.21 -18.79 6.49
N CYS A 103 -0.77 -18.28 7.64
CA CYS A 103 0.32 -17.31 7.74
C CYS A 103 1.35 -17.83 8.73
N GLU A 104 2.63 -17.80 8.37
CA GLU A 104 3.73 -18.22 9.21
C GLU A 104 4.95 -17.33 9.01
N LEU A 105 5.55 -16.84 10.11
CA LEU A 105 6.82 -16.12 10.08
C LEU A 105 7.97 -17.09 10.38
N ARG A 106 8.93 -17.19 9.45
CA ARG A 106 10.15 -17.97 9.62
C ARG A 106 11.37 -17.05 9.60
N GLY A 107 11.82 -16.66 10.78
CA GLY A 107 12.86 -15.64 10.92
C GLY A 107 12.33 -14.25 10.52
N SER A 108 12.63 -13.82 9.31
CA SER A 108 12.12 -12.56 8.72
C SER A 108 11.39 -12.78 7.38
N ILE A 109 11.07 -14.05 7.08
CA ILE A 109 10.32 -14.44 5.87
C ILE A 109 8.90 -14.72 6.27
N LEU A 110 7.96 -13.97 5.70
CA LEU A 110 6.54 -14.19 5.91
C LEU A 110 6.01 -15.12 4.83
N ASP A 111 5.58 -16.31 5.24
CA ASP A 111 5.01 -17.33 4.36
C ASP A 111 3.48 -17.24 4.42
N ILE A 112 2.87 -16.95 3.27
CA ILE A 112 1.41 -16.83 3.12
C ILE A 112 0.91 -17.91 2.18
N ASP A 113 0.03 -18.76 2.70
CA ASP A 113 -0.66 -19.78 1.91
C ASP A 113 -2.05 -19.29 1.51
N PHE A 114 -2.29 -19.24 0.20
CA PHE A 114 -3.58 -18.85 -0.37
C PHE A 114 -4.37 -20.08 -0.85
N ASN A 115 -5.67 -19.91 -0.94
CA ASN A 115 -6.54 -20.92 -1.56
C ASN A 115 -6.36 -20.97 -3.09
N LYS A 116 -6.87 -22.05 -3.72
CA LYS A 116 -6.81 -22.27 -5.18
C LYS A 116 -7.48 -21.18 -6.03
N ALA A 117 -8.30 -20.31 -5.44
CA ALA A 117 -8.90 -19.21 -6.18
C ALA A 117 -7.83 -18.23 -6.67
N TYR A 118 -6.69 -18.14 -5.99
CA TYR A 118 -5.53 -17.34 -6.45
C TYR A 118 -5.12 -17.68 -7.89
N LEU A 119 -5.08 -18.95 -8.26
CA LEU A 119 -4.68 -19.42 -9.60
C LEU A 119 -5.69 -19.05 -10.70
N LYS A 120 -6.88 -18.55 -10.35
CA LYS A 120 -7.89 -18.10 -11.31
C LYS A 120 -7.79 -16.61 -11.66
N VAL A 121 -6.95 -15.87 -10.94
CA VAL A 121 -6.66 -14.47 -11.23
C VAL A 121 -5.90 -14.41 -12.55
N ASN A 122 -6.31 -13.49 -13.44
CA ASN A 122 -5.60 -13.37 -14.71
C ASN A 122 -4.15 -12.87 -14.51
N SER A 123 -3.26 -13.22 -15.42
CA SER A 123 -1.82 -13.02 -15.28
C SER A 123 -1.38 -11.57 -15.05
N LEU A 124 -2.09 -10.59 -15.59
CA LEU A 124 -1.75 -9.17 -15.39
C LEU A 124 -2.22 -8.70 -14.01
N GLU A 125 -3.46 -8.99 -13.66
CA GLU A 125 -4.02 -8.65 -12.34
C GLU A 125 -3.29 -9.40 -11.22
N GLU A 126 -2.84 -10.63 -11.45
CA GLU A 126 -2.05 -11.41 -10.50
C GLU A 126 -0.74 -10.70 -10.17
N LYS A 127 -0.01 -10.20 -11.18
CA LYS A 127 1.25 -9.47 -10.95
C LYS A 127 1.04 -8.22 -10.10
N LEU A 128 -0.01 -7.45 -10.38
CA LEU A 128 -0.35 -6.24 -9.63
C LEU A 128 -0.85 -6.57 -8.22
N MET A 129 -1.67 -7.59 -8.06
CA MET A 129 -2.12 -8.09 -6.77
C MET A 129 -0.92 -8.55 -5.92
N ARG A 130 -0.01 -9.32 -6.49
CA ARG A 130 1.20 -9.80 -5.83
C ARG A 130 2.11 -8.66 -5.43
N ALA A 131 2.35 -7.68 -6.30
CA ALA A 131 3.11 -6.48 -6.00
C ALA A 131 2.48 -5.69 -4.84
N SER A 132 1.17 -5.48 -4.88
CA SER A 132 0.42 -4.80 -3.81
C SER A 132 0.59 -5.51 -2.46
N ILE A 133 0.43 -6.82 -2.44
CA ILE A 133 0.56 -7.63 -1.22
C ILE A 133 2.00 -7.56 -0.69
N VAL A 134 3.00 -7.82 -1.52
CA VAL A 134 4.40 -7.83 -1.09
C VAL A 134 4.84 -6.47 -0.58
N CYS A 135 4.57 -5.37 -1.31
CA CYS A 135 4.91 -4.03 -0.87
C CYS A 135 4.21 -3.65 0.45
N SER A 136 2.94 -4.06 0.63
CA SER A 136 2.21 -3.78 1.88
C SER A 136 2.73 -4.58 3.07
N LEU A 137 3.07 -5.85 2.88
CA LEU A 137 3.57 -6.72 3.94
C LEU A 137 5.03 -6.39 4.32
N SER A 138 5.83 -5.88 3.38
CA SER A 138 7.20 -5.43 3.64
C SER A 138 7.26 -4.18 4.54
N GLU A 139 6.17 -3.44 4.69
CA GLU A 139 6.06 -2.33 5.65
C GLU A 139 5.97 -2.82 7.11
N ILE A 140 5.73 -4.12 7.36
CA ILE A 140 5.66 -4.70 8.71
C ILE A 140 7.08 -4.84 9.27
N GLU A 141 7.34 -4.22 10.44
CA GLU A 141 8.64 -4.35 11.11
C GLU A 141 8.96 -5.83 11.41
N GLY A 142 10.10 -6.30 10.91
CA GLY A 142 10.56 -7.68 11.05
C GLY A 142 10.25 -8.58 9.86
N VAL A 143 9.55 -8.10 8.83
CA VAL A 143 9.35 -8.80 7.55
C VAL A 143 10.34 -8.25 6.53
N ASN A 144 11.25 -9.09 6.05
CA ASN A 144 12.25 -8.72 5.03
C ASN A 144 11.95 -9.34 3.66
N ALA A 145 11.17 -10.41 3.62
CA ALA A 145 10.74 -11.05 2.39
C ALA A 145 9.42 -11.79 2.60
N VAL A 146 8.69 -12.00 1.52
CA VAL A 146 7.42 -12.70 1.50
C VAL A 146 7.53 -13.91 0.56
N LEU A 147 6.95 -15.04 0.96
CA LEU A 147 6.83 -16.25 0.16
C LEU A 147 5.35 -16.58 -0.01
N PHE A 148 4.94 -16.92 -1.23
CA PHE A 148 3.58 -17.38 -1.49
C PHE A 148 3.53 -18.86 -1.79
N THR A 149 2.61 -19.53 -1.12
CA THR A 149 2.16 -20.88 -1.45
C THR A 149 0.68 -20.87 -1.79
N ILE A 150 0.24 -21.82 -2.58
CA ILE A 150 -1.16 -22.00 -2.98
C ILE A 150 -1.56 -23.42 -2.64
N ASP A 151 -2.43 -23.58 -1.64
CA ASP A 151 -2.85 -24.89 -1.12
C ASP A 151 -1.63 -25.77 -0.72
N GLY A 152 -0.60 -25.13 -0.14
CA GLY A 152 0.65 -25.76 0.30
C GLY A 152 1.72 -25.91 -0.78
N GLU A 153 1.41 -25.63 -2.05
CA GLU A 153 2.37 -25.73 -3.17
C GLU A 153 2.98 -24.36 -3.47
N SER A 154 4.28 -24.32 -3.80
CA SER A 154 4.95 -23.06 -4.17
C SER A 154 4.29 -22.39 -5.36
N LEU A 155 4.08 -21.07 -5.27
CA LEU A 155 3.60 -20.27 -6.40
C LEU A 155 4.57 -20.36 -7.57
N LYS A 156 4.05 -20.64 -8.77
CA LYS A 156 4.84 -20.78 -10.00
C LYS A 156 4.62 -19.62 -10.94
N GLY A 157 5.70 -19.20 -11.59
CA GLY A 157 5.65 -18.23 -12.68
C GLY A 157 5.09 -18.82 -13.98
N SER A 158 4.96 -17.97 -14.99
CA SER A 158 4.50 -18.37 -16.34
C SER A 158 5.47 -19.36 -17.03
N ASP A 159 6.70 -19.41 -16.59
CA ASP A 159 7.74 -20.34 -17.03
C ASP A 159 7.68 -21.72 -16.31
N GLY A 160 6.76 -21.88 -15.36
CA GLY A 160 6.57 -23.07 -14.54
C GLY A 160 7.56 -23.21 -13.37
N ASN A 161 8.51 -22.29 -13.22
CA ASN A 161 9.44 -22.25 -12.10
C ASN A 161 8.79 -21.62 -10.85
N SER A 162 9.27 -22.01 -9.66
CA SER A 162 8.85 -21.34 -8.42
C SER A 162 9.30 -19.88 -8.42
N ILE A 163 8.39 -18.98 -8.06
CA ILE A 163 8.70 -17.53 -7.92
C ILE A 163 9.67 -17.31 -6.74
N GLY A 164 9.55 -18.10 -5.68
CA GLY A 164 10.44 -18.01 -4.52
C GLY A 164 10.14 -16.80 -3.61
N LEU A 165 11.20 -16.33 -2.94
CA LEU A 165 11.14 -15.18 -2.06
C LEU A 165 10.97 -13.89 -2.86
N MET A 166 10.12 -12.99 -2.34
CA MET A 166 9.85 -11.70 -2.95
C MET A 166 10.07 -10.58 -1.93
N THR A 167 10.57 -9.47 -2.41
CA THR A 167 10.77 -8.22 -1.66
C THR A 167 10.11 -7.07 -2.40
N GLU A 168 10.02 -5.89 -1.80
CA GLU A 168 9.49 -4.70 -2.49
C GLU A 168 10.36 -4.31 -3.71
N ASP A 169 11.67 -4.60 -3.67
CA ASP A 169 12.61 -4.30 -4.76
C ASP A 169 12.30 -5.08 -6.05
N ASP A 170 11.61 -6.22 -5.96
CA ASP A 170 11.16 -7.00 -7.10
C ASP A 170 10.01 -6.30 -7.86
N PHE A 171 9.39 -5.28 -7.25
CA PHE A 171 8.25 -4.54 -7.78
C PHE A 171 8.55 -3.03 -7.86
N VAL A 172 9.63 -2.68 -8.53
CA VAL A 172 10.01 -1.27 -8.74
C VAL A 172 8.91 -0.58 -9.53
N GLU A 173 8.25 0.39 -8.90
CA GLU A 173 7.30 1.26 -9.60
C GLU A 173 8.02 2.02 -10.70
N ASN A 174 7.70 1.72 -11.94
CA ASN A 174 8.13 2.52 -13.08
C ASN A 174 7.27 3.79 -13.16
N THR A 175 7.45 4.70 -12.20
CA THR A 175 6.68 5.94 -12.10
C THR A 175 7.08 6.95 -13.17
N GLY A 176 7.98 6.58 -14.10
CA GLY A 176 8.48 7.48 -15.14
C GLY A 176 9.31 8.68 -14.62
N SER A 177 9.38 8.83 -13.30
CA SER A 177 10.04 9.95 -12.63
C SER A 177 11.39 9.57 -12.00
N SER A 178 11.72 8.29 -11.93
CA SER A 178 13.00 7.81 -11.39
C SER A 178 14.01 7.60 -12.51
N PRO A 179 15.27 8.07 -12.38
CA PRO A 179 16.35 7.76 -13.32
C PRO A 179 16.58 6.25 -13.51
N SER A 180 16.22 5.43 -12.49
CA SER A 180 16.25 3.96 -12.53
C SER A 180 15.10 3.32 -13.33
N ALA A 181 14.11 4.10 -13.79
CA ALA A 181 13.04 3.61 -14.68
C ALA A 181 13.54 3.28 -16.08
N TYR A 182 14.74 3.68 -16.42
CA TYR A 182 15.37 3.36 -17.71
C TYR A 182 16.30 2.17 -17.51
N GLN A 183 15.90 0.98 -17.95
CA GLN A 183 16.83 -0.11 -18.12
C GLN A 183 17.71 0.21 -19.33
N THR A 184 19.00 0.38 -19.08
CA THR A 184 19.98 0.50 -20.16
C THR A 184 20.26 -0.93 -20.64
N VAL A 185 19.73 -1.24 -21.82
CA VAL A 185 20.06 -2.48 -22.53
C VAL A 185 21.19 -2.17 -23.50
N GLU A 186 22.35 -2.81 -23.33
CA GLU A 186 23.42 -2.74 -24.31
C GLU A 186 23.06 -3.67 -25.47
N LEU A 187 22.72 -3.07 -26.61
CA LEU A 187 22.36 -3.78 -27.82
C LEU A 187 23.54 -3.76 -28.78
N THR A 188 24.20 -4.90 -28.97
CA THR A 188 25.24 -5.04 -29.98
C THR A 188 24.60 -5.42 -31.31
N LEU A 189 24.64 -4.50 -32.27
CA LEU A 189 24.13 -4.72 -33.61
C LEU A 189 25.27 -5.13 -34.54
N TYR A 190 25.11 -6.24 -35.24
CA TYR A 190 26.01 -6.70 -36.26
C TYR A 190 25.41 -6.36 -37.63
N PHE A 191 26.18 -5.67 -38.45
CA PHE A 191 25.81 -5.34 -39.80
C PHE A 191 26.72 -6.12 -40.77
N ALA A 192 26.12 -6.69 -41.82
CA ALA A 192 26.91 -7.22 -42.90
C ALA A 192 27.67 -6.09 -43.61
N ASN A 193 28.89 -6.37 -44.10
CA ASN A 193 29.60 -5.45 -44.97
C ASN A 193 28.90 -5.33 -46.34
N GLU A 194 29.36 -4.43 -47.20
CA GLU A 194 28.74 -4.18 -48.53
C GLU A 194 28.75 -5.46 -49.42
N SER A 195 29.67 -6.38 -49.19
CA SER A 195 29.73 -7.68 -49.91
C SER A 195 28.89 -8.79 -49.30
N GLY A 196 28.40 -8.58 -48.04
CA GLY A 196 27.53 -9.53 -47.33
C GLY A 196 28.25 -10.81 -46.82
N ASP A 197 29.57 -10.85 -46.84
CA ASP A 197 30.38 -12.02 -46.50
C ASP A 197 30.98 -11.98 -45.07
N LYS A 198 30.80 -10.88 -44.34
CA LYS A 198 31.23 -10.67 -42.92
C LYS A 198 30.18 -9.92 -42.11
N LEU A 199 30.05 -10.31 -40.84
CA LEU A 199 29.29 -9.63 -39.78
C LEU A 199 30.24 -8.86 -38.86
#